data_c7684663fadc99780c497046bdd01fef
#
_entry.id   c7684663fadc99780c497046bdd01fef
#
_cell.length_a   1.000
_cell.length_b   1.000
_cell.length_c   1.000
_cell.angle_alpha   90.00
_cell.angle_beta   90.00
_cell.angle_gamma   90.00
#
_symmetry.space_group_name_H-M   'P 1'
#
loop_
_entity.id
_entity.type
_entity.pdbx_description
1 polymer ?
#
loop_
_entity_poly.entity_id
_entity_poly.type
_entity_poly.pdbx_seq_one_letter_code
_entity_poly.pdbx_strand_id
1 'polypeptide(L)'
;MQSFPIPMLRCAALALGLLAGQAALAAPACGWQGAALRPVLRADASFTWHAGAEPPQLPSPAQLPSPAQPSPLRIALWGDSLTSAPDFIDAALDAAGIARAAVQPSFIQAGVQVPGLRLPLKSACATSGWQTGYAHKENPGKGRQPSWYGKGFVSMRSATPGDSILLDFRSPSLAARVKELAIVFEKARPDGSLLLGVAVDGGAEQLVPLSRSSATRLRIVPDAPMAAIRIRLVSGQVTVHGFAPEYAQAPRVILDSFSVPGGMLRSWAYADEHLFGAPDDYGLVLVQYGTNEGAAPRFSRSDYLAYLRSNLGRMRKLYPHARCMLVGPPDRGVPSAAGAAALCYANVHRQIAASQKQAAEELGCGFWDWQAAMGGPGAAARWAGMQPPQMQKDQTHLTAKGYQLSGRLFGEAMLTDKH
;
A
#
# COMPACT_ATOMS: atom_id res chain seq x y z
N MET A 1 -28.33 -45.75 2.55
CA MET A 1 -27.13 -44.99 2.26
C MET A 1 -27.06 -43.89 3.30
N GLN A 2 -26.28 -44.12 4.36
CA GLN A 2 -26.11 -43.19 5.49
C GLN A 2 -24.99 -42.23 5.14
N SER A 3 -25.31 -40.93 5.00
CA SER A 3 -24.33 -39.86 4.86
C SER A 3 -23.75 -39.54 6.23
N PHE A 4 -22.46 -39.82 6.42
CA PHE A 4 -21.70 -39.38 7.60
C PHE A 4 -21.38 -37.87 7.48
N PRO A 5 -21.66 -37.06 8.50
CA PRO A 5 -21.21 -35.67 8.52
C PRO A 5 -19.70 -35.64 8.80
N ILE A 6 -18.94 -35.01 7.91
CA ILE A 6 -17.53 -34.70 8.11
C ILE A 6 -17.44 -33.71 9.27
N PRO A 7 -16.72 -33.99 10.36
CA PRO A 7 -16.57 -33.06 11.46
C PRO A 7 -15.79 -31.82 10.96
N MET A 8 -16.41 -30.65 11.00
CA MET A 8 -15.71 -29.37 10.84
C MET A 8 -14.74 -29.20 12.02
N LEU A 9 -13.47 -29.55 11.82
CA LEU A 9 -12.42 -29.27 12.79
C LEU A 9 -12.32 -27.76 13.00
N ARG A 10 -12.50 -27.32 14.24
CA ARG A 10 -12.40 -25.91 14.64
C ARG A 10 -10.93 -25.48 14.59
N CYS A 11 -10.56 -24.63 13.67
CA CYS A 11 -9.23 -23.99 13.63
C CYS A 11 -9.00 -23.00 14.80
N ALA A 12 -10.00 -22.80 15.65
CA ALA A 12 -10.02 -21.70 16.62
C ALA A 12 -9.10 -21.84 17.83
N ALA A 13 -8.56 -23.03 18.12
CA ALA A 13 -7.87 -23.24 19.39
C ALA A 13 -6.35 -22.93 19.38
N LEU A 14 -5.74 -22.72 18.21
CA LEU A 14 -4.28 -22.52 18.10
C LEU A 14 -3.85 -21.07 17.76
N ALA A 15 -4.79 -20.18 17.50
CA ALA A 15 -4.46 -18.81 17.11
C ALA A 15 -4.06 -17.88 18.29
N LEU A 16 -4.31 -18.27 19.53
CA LEU A 16 -4.07 -17.43 20.72
C LEU A 16 -2.63 -17.50 21.28
N GLY A 17 -1.83 -18.43 20.82
CA GLY A 17 -0.47 -18.66 21.37
C GLY A 17 0.68 -17.98 20.62
N LEU A 18 0.48 -17.43 19.43
CA LEU A 18 1.56 -16.93 18.57
C LEU A 18 1.66 -15.39 18.45
N LEU A 19 0.86 -14.65 19.19
CA LEU A 19 0.95 -13.17 19.23
C LEU A 19 2.04 -12.63 20.17
N ALA A 20 2.75 -13.48 20.88
CA ALA A 20 3.70 -13.06 21.92
C ALA A 20 5.18 -13.08 21.52
N GLY A 21 5.51 -13.10 20.24
CA GLY A 21 6.91 -13.28 19.80
C GLY A 21 7.40 -12.37 18.67
N GLN A 22 6.64 -11.40 18.20
CA GLN A 22 7.21 -10.34 17.38
C GLN A 22 7.79 -9.28 18.34
N ALA A 23 9.09 -9.40 18.65
CA ALA A 23 9.84 -8.25 19.10
C ALA A 23 9.56 -7.15 18.08
N ALA A 24 8.78 -6.16 18.47
CA ALA A 24 8.63 -4.93 17.74
C ALA A 24 10.06 -4.40 17.58
N LEU A 25 10.63 -4.57 16.39
CA LEU A 25 11.75 -3.75 15.98
C LEU A 25 11.20 -2.34 16.07
N ALA A 26 11.52 -1.66 17.15
CA ALA A 26 11.16 -0.26 17.35
C ALA A 26 11.57 0.44 16.05
N ALA A 27 10.62 1.13 15.42
CA ALA A 27 10.92 2.01 14.32
C ALA A 27 12.10 2.87 14.79
N PRO A 28 13.17 3.00 13.98
CA PRO A 28 14.31 3.78 14.39
C PRO A 28 13.78 5.12 14.85
N ALA A 29 14.07 5.48 16.11
CA ALA A 29 13.65 6.76 16.64
C ALA A 29 14.05 7.81 15.61
N CYS A 30 13.16 8.72 15.23
CA CYS A 30 13.44 9.86 14.37
C CYS A 30 14.36 10.84 15.15
N GLY A 31 15.34 10.26 15.83
CA GLY A 31 16.44 10.96 16.42
C GLY A 31 17.24 11.51 15.26
N TRP A 32 17.21 12.81 15.10
CA TRP A 32 18.09 13.60 14.27
C TRP A 32 19.56 13.42 14.73
N GLN A 33 20.04 12.19 14.71
CA GLN A 33 21.46 11.88 14.62
C GLN A 33 21.80 11.81 13.14
N GLY A 34 21.53 12.91 12.47
CA GLY A 34 22.05 13.11 11.17
C GLY A 34 23.55 13.08 11.24
N ALA A 35 24.19 12.23 10.47
CA ALA A 35 25.26 12.78 9.68
C ALA A 35 24.65 14.06 9.11
N ALA A 36 25.10 15.20 9.62
CA ALA A 36 24.58 16.48 9.26
C ALA A 36 24.41 16.48 7.74
N LEU A 37 23.17 16.55 7.26
CA LEU A 37 22.93 17.14 5.96
C LEU A 37 23.59 18.50 6.13
N ARG A 38 24.86 18.62 5.71
CA ARG A 38 25.52 19.91 5.71
C ARG A 38 24.57 20.79 4.94
N PRO A 39 24.07 21.87 5.55
CA PRO A 39 23.29 22.81 4.79
C PRO A 39 24.16 23.17 3.61
N VAL A 40 23.74 22.79 2.40
CA VAL A 40 24.19 23.52 1.24
C VAL A 40 23.48 24.84 1.45
N LEU A 41 24.19 25.77 2.09
CA LEU A 41 23.76 27.13 2.31
C LEU A 41 23.53 27.75 0.93
N ARG A 42 22.37 27.51 0.37
CA ARG A 42 21.73 28.45 -0.54
C ARG A 42 20.74 29.22 0.31
N ALA A 43 21.14 30.43 0.65
CA ALA A 43 20.37 31.35 1.46
C ALA A 43 19.00 31.73 0.85
N ASP A 44 18.69 31.23 -0.34
CA ASP A 44 17.58 31.66 -1.17
C ASP A 44 16.69 30.51 -1.66
N ALA A 45 16.70 29.34 -0.98
CA ALA A 45 15.74 28.29 -1.33
C ALA A 45 14.33 28.72 -0.91
N SER A 46 13.71 29.54 -1.72
CA SER A 46 12.27 29.79 -1.68
C SER A 46 11.55 28.64 -2.34
N PHE A 47 10.39 28.25 -1.82
CA PHE A 47 9.49 27.37 -2.52
C PHE A 47 8.09 27.98 -2.50
N THR A 48 7.40 27.83 -3.63
CA THR A 48 6.03 28.29 -3.75
C THR A 48 5.11 27.14 -3.32
N TRP A 49 4.17 27.42 -2.46
CA TRP A 49 3.15 26.48 -2.03
C TRP A 49 1.77 27.06 -2.29
N HIS A 50 0.84 26.20 -2.70
CA HIS A 50 -0.53 26.58 -2.98
C HIS A 50 -1.48 25.69 -2.16
N ALA A 51 -2.28 26.30 -1.31
CA ALA A 51 -3.38 25.65 -0.63
C ALA A 51 -4.63 25.77 -1.51
N GLY A 52 -5.19 24.64 -1.96
CA GLY A 52 -6.50 24.59 -2.59
C GLY A 52 -6.55 24.97 -4.07
N ALA A 53 -5.68 24.40 -4.88
CA ALA A 53 -5.95 24.39 -6.31
C ALA A 53 -7.18 23.50 -6.58
N GLU A 54 -8.15 24.02 -7.33
CA GLU A 54 -9.20 23.19 -7.93
C GLU A 54 -8.57 22.00 -8.65
N PRO A 55 -9.24 20.84 -8.71
CA PRO A 55 -8.74 19.72 -9.48
C PRO A 55 -8.43 20.20 -10.89
N PRO A 56 -7.28 19.82 -11.47
CA PRO A 56 -6.96 20.21 -12.83
C PRO A 56 -8.11 19.78 -13.74
N GLN A 57 -8.65 20.71 -14.49
CA GLN A 57 -9.61 20.38 -15.55
C GLN A 57 -8.92 19.38 -16.47
N LEU A 58 -9.63 18.30 -16.81
CA LEU A 58 -9.15 17.34 -17.78
C LEU A 58 -8.71 18.09 -19.04
N PRO A 59 -7.50 17.83 -19.56
CA PRO A 59 -7.08 18.46 -20.82
C PRO A 59 -8.09 18.10 -21.90
N SER A 60 -8.51 19.09 -22.68
CA SER A 60 -9.35 18.84 -23.83
C SER A 60 -8.64 17.88 -24.80
N PRO A 61 -9.37 17.11 -25.63
CA PRO A 61 -8.76 16.17 -26.61
C PRO A 61 -7.70 16.81 -27.51
N ALA A 62 -7.72 18.13 -27.69
CA ALA A 62 -6.71 18.88 -28.45
C ALA A 62 -5.40 19.14 -27.68
N GLN A 63 -5.35 18.85 -26.36
CA GLN A 63 -4.17 19.02 -25.50
C GLN A 63 -3.51 17.68 -25.12
N LEU A 64 -3.89 16.58 -25.78
CA LEU A 64 -3.22 15.31 -25.62
C LEU A 64 -1.76 15.44 -26.08
N PRO A 65 -0.78 14.90 -25.32
CA PRO A 65 0.62 14.95 -25.73
C PRO A 65 0.78 14.30 -27.10
N SER A 66 1.64 14.90 -27.90
CA SER A 66 2.05 14.38 -29.22
C SER A 66 2.42 12.89 -29.11
N PRO A 67 2.16 12.07 -30.15
CA PRO A 67 2.46 10.63 -30.15
C PRO A 67 3.92 10.26 -29.91
N ALA A 68 4.80 11.24 -29.78
CA ALA A 68 6.24 11.03 -29.59
C ALA A 68 6.67 10.66 -28.16
N GLN A 69 5.78 10.75 -27.13
CA GLN A 69 6.06 10.24 -25.79
C GLN A 69 4.91 9.32 -25.36
N PRO A 70 5.14 8.00 -25.33
CA PRO A 70 4.14 7.08 -24.82
C PRO A 70 3.86 7.43 -23.35
N SER A 71 2.58 7.53 -22.98
CA SER A 71 2.16 7.71 -21.59
C SER A 71 2.78 6.60 -20.73
N PRO A 72 3.23 6.90 -19.50
CA PRO A 72 3.83 5.88 -18.65
C PRO A 72 2.81 4.76 -18.38
N LEU A 73 3.28 3.52 -18.30
CA LEU A 73 2.47 2.43 -17.79
C LEU A 73 2.18 2.71 -16.31
N ARG A 74 0.91 2.76 -15.93
CA ARG A 74 0.48 3.04 -14.55
C ARG A 74 -0.13 1.80 -13.93
N ILE A 75 0.46 1.34 -12.83
CA ILE A 75 0.05 0.14 -12.09
C ILE A 75 -0.27 0.54 -10.65
N ALA A 76 -1.41 0.09 -10.15
CA ALA A 76 -1.72 0.15 -8.73
C ALA A 76 -1.79 -1.26 -8.13
N LEU A 77 -1.25 -1.44 -6.93
CA LEU A 77 -1.27 -2.69 -6.18
C LEU A 77 -1.86 -2.46 -4.79
N TRP A 78 -3.04 -3.03 -4.53
CA TRP A 78 -3.61 -3.13 -3.19
C TRP A 78 -3.44 -4.54 -2.64
N GLY A 79 -3.01 -4.65 -1.39
CA GLY A 79 -2.78 -5.96 -0.79
C GLY A 79 -2.55 -5.94 0.73
N ASP A 80 -2.14 -7.09 1.23
CA ASP A 80 -1.83 -7.31 2.64
C ASP A 80 -0.31 -7.37 2.90
N SER A 81 0.12 -8.05 3.99
CA SER A 81 1.54 -8.20 4.34
C SER A 81 2.37 -8.93 3.28
N LEU A 82 1.74 -9.69 2.39
CA LEU A 82 2.43 -10.50 1.40
C LEU A 82 2.93 -9.68 0.21
N THR A 83 2.40 -8.48 0.02
CA THR A 83 2.82 -7.54 -1.02
C THR A 83 3.23 -6.17 -0.47
N SER A 84 3.31 -6.01 0.87
CA SER A 84 3.74 -4.76 1.51
C SER A 84 5.25 -4.50 1.43
N ALA A 85 6.04 -5.50 1.06
CA ALA A 85 7.43 -5.38 0.67
C ALA A 85 7.58 -5.53 -0.85
N PRO A 86 8.57 -4.90 -1.48
CA PRO A 86 8.68 -4.84 -2.94
C PRO A 86 9.10 -6.16 -3.59
N ASP A 87 9.61 -7.12 -2.83
CA ASP A 87 10.26 -8.33 -3.37
C ASP A 87 9.37 -9.10 -4.38
N PHE A 88 8.05 -9.21 -4.13
CA PHE A 88 7.12 -9.88 -5.04
C PHE A 88 6.93 -9.08 -6.33
N ILE A 89 6.55 -7.81 -6.21
CA ILE A 89 6.20 -7.00 -7.38
C ILE A 89 7.42 -6.61 -8.19
N ASP A 90 8.57 -6.35 -7.55
CA ASP A 90 9.82 -6.07 -8.26
C ASP A 90 10.26 -7.27 -9.10
N ALA A 91 10.17 -8.50 -8.56
CA ALA A 91 10.48 -9.72 -9.30
C ALA A 91 9.47 -9.99 -10.44
N ALA A 92 8.21 -9.62 -10.26
CA ALA A 92 7.20 -9.74 -11.32
C ALA A 92 7.46 -8.77 -12.48
N LEU A 93 7.81 -7.53 -12.17
CA LEU A 93 8.16 -6.51 -13.17
C LEU A 93 9.46 -6.87 -13.91
N ASP A 94 10.46 -7.37 -13.17
CA ASP A 94 11.73 -7.84 -13.77
C ASP A 94 11.49 -8.98 -14.73
N ALA A 95 10.66 -9.97 -14.38
CA ALA A 95 10.26 -11.06 -15.26
C ALA A 95 9.49 -10.57 -16.51
N ALA A 96 8.78 -9.45 -16.41
CA ALA A 96 8.15 -8.77 -17.53
C ALA A 96 9.09 -7.82 -18.30
N GLY A 97 10.39 -7.83 -18.01
CA GLY A 97 11.39 -6.99 -18.68
C GLY A 97 11.39 -5.52 -18.24
N ILE A 98 10.76 -5.20 -17.11
CA ILE A 98 10.68 -3.84 -16.56
C ILE A 98 11.71 -3.69 -15.44
N ALA A 99 12.82 -3.01 -15.74
CA ALA A 99 13.87 -2.76 -14.76
C ALA A 99 13.39 -1.84 -13.63
N ARG A 100 13.77 -2.14 -12.38
CA ARG A 100 13.39 -1.37 -11.18
C ARG A 100 13.73 0.13 -11.29
N ALA A 101 14.83 0.47 -11.95
CA ALA A 101 15.25 1.86 -12.17
C ALA A 101 14.27 2.68 -13.03
N ALA A 102 13.43 2.02 -13.83
CA ALA A 102 12.41 2.68 -14.65
C ALA A 102 11.09 2.94 -13.91
N VAL A 103 10.96 2.47 -12.65
CA VAL A 103 9.73 2.47 -11.87
C VAL A 103 9.78 3.53 -10.77
N GLN A 104 8.77 4.38 -10.70
CA GLN A 104 8.59 5.37 -9.64
C GLN A 104 7.13 5.42 -9.17
N PRO A 105 6.84 5.75 -7.90
CA PRO A 105 5.47 5.95 -7.44
C PRO A 105 4.94 7.33 -7.85
N SER A 106 3.65 7.45 -8.12
CA SER A 106 2.96 8.75 -8.18
C SER A 106 2.23 9.07 -6.88
N PHE A 107 2.12 8.10 -6.00
CA PHE A 107 1.56 8.28 -4.67
C PHE A 107 2.27 7.39 -3.64
N ILE A 108 2.63 7.97 -2.51
CA ILE A 108 3.25 7.29 -1.36
C ILE A 108 2.26 7.35 -0.21
N GLN A 109 1.83 6.20 0.27
CA GLN A 109 0.87 6.12 1.38
C GLN A 109 1.45 6.63 2.71
N ALA A 110 0.59 7.11 3.61
CA ALA A 110 0.98 7.63 4.92
C ALA A 110 1.34 6.50 5.91
N GLY A 111 2.19 5.57 5.47
CA GLY A 111 2.54 4.37 6.22
C GLY A 111 3.92 4.40 6.88
N VAL A 112 4.47 5.59 7.17
CA VAL A 112 5.86 5.76 7.63
C VAL A 112 6.19 4.94 8.89
N GLN A 113 5.23 4.77 9.79
CA GLN A 113 5.38 4.03 11.05
C GLN A 113 4.72 2.64 11.03
N VAL A 114 4.24 2.17 9.87
CA VAL A 114 3.59 0.86 9.77
C VAL A 114 4.64 -0.25 9.79
N PRO A 115 4.66 -1.13 10.81
CA PRO A 115 5.61 -2.24 10.86
C PRO A 115 5.45 -3.17 9.65
N GLY A 116 6.57 -3.54 9.02
CA GLY A 116 6.57 -4.45 7.88
C GLY A 116 6.19 -3.83 6.54
N LEU A 117 5.82 -2.55 6.51
CA LEU A 117 5.61 -1.80 5.28
C LEU A 117 6.92 -1.18 4.80
N ARG A 118 7.26 -1.39 3.54
CA ARG A 118 8.39 -0.72 2.88
C ARG A 118 7.88 0.31 1.88
N LEU A 119 8.04 1.58 2.24
CA LEU A 119 7.74 2.67 1.31
C LEU A 119 8.79 2.73 0.19
N PRO A 120 8.41 3.17 -1.03
CA PRO A 120 9.32 3.31 -2.17
C PRO A 120 10.21 4.56 -2.04
N LEU A 121 10.91 4.66 -0.92
CA LEU A 121 11.78 5.77 -0.53
C LEU A 121 13.13 5.24 -0.09
N LYS A 122 14.18 6.06 -0.13
CA LYS A 122 15.46 5.73 0.50
C LYS A 122 15.27 5.55 1.99
N SER A 123 14.59 6.50 2.63
CA SER A 123 14.20 6.43 4.02
C SER A 123 12.98 7.30 4.28
N ALA A 124 12.21 6.91 5.29
CA ALA A 124 11.15 7.72 5.86
C ALA A 124 11.14 7.53 7.36
N CYS A 125 10.88 8.59 8.10
CA CYS A 125 10.66 8.48 9.53
C CYS A 125 9.64 9.53 10.02
N ALA A 126 9.05 9.25 11.17
CA ALA A 126 8.17 10.17 11.85
C ALA A 126 8.43 10.14 13.36
N THR A 127 8.19 11.26 14.03
CA THR A 127 8.26 11.31 15.49
C THR A 127 7.17 10.45 16.12
N SER A 128 7.34 10.10 17.39
CA SER A 128 6.45 9.13 18.09
C SER A 128 5.05 9.67 18.38
N GLY A 129 4.80 10.97 18.26
CA GLY A 129 3.47 11.55 18.51
C GLY A 129 2.45 11.29 17.39
N TRP A 130 2.87 10.83 16.23
CA TRP A 130 1.97 10.44 15.18
C TRP A 130 1.25 9.13 15.49
N GLN A 131 -0.06 9.12 15.28
CA GLN A 131 -0.92 7.95 15.44
C GLN A 131 -1.31 7.41 14.06
N THR A 132 -1.10 6.11 13.85
CA THR A 132 -1.47 5.46 12.58
C THR A 132 -2.90 4.93 12.63
N GLY A 133 -3.72 5.33 11.66
CA GLY A 133 -5.04 4.79 11.39
C GLY A 133 -4.99 3.74 10.29
N TYR A 134 -5.89 2.74 10.35
CA TYR A 134 -5.96 1.63 9.37
C TYR A 134 -7.42 1.39 8.96
N ALA A 135 -7.72 1.47 7.67
CA ALA A 135 -9.07 1.23 7.16
C ALA A 135 -9.61 -0.17 7.50
N HIS A 136 -8.77 -1.21 7.41
CA HIS A 136 -9.18 -2.58 7.74
C HIS A 136 -9.52 -2.80 9.23
N LYS A 137 -9.11 -1.87 10.12
CA LYS A 137 -9.42 -1.94 11.56
C LYS A 137 -10.66 -1.15 11.95
N GLU A 138 -11.26 -0.41 11.01
CA GLU A 138 -12.50 0.31 11.30
C GLU A 138 -13.62 -0.66 11.65
N ASN A 139 -14.40 -0.28 12.67
CA ASN A 139 -15.53 -1.07 13.17
C ASN A 139 -16.69 -0.15 13.56
N PRO A 140 -17.64 0.09 12.63
CA PRO A 140 -18.75 1.02 12.86
C PRO A 140 -19.77 0.55 13.91
N GLY A 141 -19.71 -0.74 14.32
CA GLY A 141 -20.71 -1.34 15.23
C GLY A 141 -20.71 -0.83 16.69
N LYS A 142 -19.89 0.16 17.03
CA LYS A 142 -19.78 0.71 18.41
C LYS A 142 -20.27 2.16 18.53
N GLY A 143 -21.18 2.62 17.67
CA GLY A 143 -21.71 3.99 17.74
C GLY A 143 -20.72 5.09 17.40
N ARG A 144 -19.48 4.74 17.01
CA ARG A 144 -18.46 5.66 16.54
C ARG A 144 -18.56 5.79 15.02
N GLN A 145 -18.55 7.02 14.53
CA GLN A 145 -18.41 7.26 13.09
C GLN A 145 -17.07 6.70 12.62
N PRO A 146 -17.05 5.97 11.49
CA PRO A 146 -15.80 5.48 10.92
C PRO A 146 -14.91 6.64 10.47
N SER A 147 -13.61 6.45 10.51
CA SER A 147 -12.68 7.31 9.80
C SER A 147 -12.68 6.96 8.32
N TRP A 148 -12.46 7.96 7.49
CA TRP A 148 -12.32 7.80 6.05
C TRP A 148 -10.86 7.86 5.65
N TYR A 149 -10.51 7.21 4.56
CA TYR A 149 -9.12 7.02 4.16
C TYR A 149 -8.90 7.35 2.69
N GLY A 150 -7.75 7.95 2.40
CA GLY A 150 -7.24 8.02 1.04
C GLY A 150 -6.88 6.65 0.49
N LYS A 151 -6.46 6.60 -0.77
CA LYS A 151 -6.21 5.35 -1.53
C LYS A 151 -5.15 4.41 -0.92
N GLY A 152 -4.32 4.89 0.00
CA GLY A 152 -3.35 4.06 0.74
C GLY A 152 -3.94 3.26 1.90
N PHE A 153 -5.20 3.49 2.29
CA PHE A 153 -5.91 2.81 3.39
C PHE A 153 -5.22 2.89 4.76
N VAL A 154 -4.25 3.79 4.88
CA VAL A 154 -3.60 4.18 6.13
C VAL A 154 -3.58 5.69 6.23
N SER A 155 -3.58 6.20 7.45
CA SER A 155 -3.44 7.61 7.74
C SER A 155 -2.50 7.82 8.91
N MET A 156 -1.92 9.01 9.03
CA MET A 156 -1.13 9.43 10.17
C MET A 156 -1.73 10.71 10.74
N ARG A 157 -2.06 10.71 12.03
CA ARG A 157 -2.67 11.84 12.72
C ARG A 157 -1.78 12.35 13.84
N SER A 158 -1.64 13.67 13.96
CA SER A 158 -1.01 14.31 15.10
C SER A 158 -1.75 15.59 15.50
N ALA A 159 -1.69 15.90 16.80
CA ALA A 159 -2.10 17.16 17.40
C ALA A 159 -0.97 17.73 18.29
N THR A 160 0.22 17.14 18.25
CA THR A 160 1.35 17.52 19.10
C THR A 160 2.28 18.46 18.33
N PRO A 161 2.41 19.73 18.73
CA PRO A 161 3.39 20.63 18.13
C PRO A 161 4.81 20.04 18.25
N GLY A 162 5.56 20.14 17.15
CA GLY A 162 6.89 19.57 17.03
C GLY A 162 6.93 18.19 16.33
N ASP A 163 5.82 17.48 16.25
CA ASP A 163 5.78 16.24 15.48
C ASP A 163 6.15 16.48 14.02
N SER A 164 6.97 15.58 13.47
CA SER A 164 7.48 15.74 12.11
C SER A 164 7.52 14.42 11.35
N ILE A 165 7.45 14.55 10.02
CA ILE A 165 7.68 13.48 9.05
C ILE A 165 8.85 13.89 8.18
N LEU A 166 9.78 12.98 7.95
CA LEU A 166 10.90 13.13 7.00
C LEU A 166 10.76 12.09 5.90
N LEU A 167 10.81 12.54 4.65
CA LEU A 167 10.85 11.69 3.46
C LEU A 167 12.13 11.96 2.69
N ASP A 168 12.88 10.91 2.36
CA ASP A 168 14.08 10.97 1.54
C ASP A 168 13.86 10.17 0.25
N PHE A 169 13.75 10.88 -0.87
CA PHE A 169 13.48 10.31 -2.19
C PHE A 169 14.73 9.73 -2.88
N ARG A 170 15.92 9.96 -2.33
CA ARG A 170 17.19 9.51 -2.90
C ARG A 170 17.40 8.02 -2.72
N SER A 171 16.83 7.20 -3.56
CA SER A 171 17.11 5.76 -3.58
C SER A 171 18.07 5.42 -4.72
N PRO A 172 18.99 4.45 -4.57
CA PRO A 172 19.81 3.96 -5.68
C PRO A 172 19.01 3.48 -6.87
N SER A 173 17.82 2.89 -6.61
CA SER A 173 16.87 2.46 -7.64
C SER A 173 15.91 3.57 -8.07
N LEU A 174 15.84 4.67 -7.31
CA LEU A 174 14.99 5.82 -7.53
C LEU A 174 15.90 7.06 -7.43
N ALA A 175 16.70 7.35 -8.46
CA ALA A 175 17.47 8.58 -8.56
C ALA A 175 16.52 9.81 -8.67
N ALA A 176 15.48 9.81 -7.83
CA ALA A 176 14.34 10.66 -7.92
C ALA A 176 14.69 12.07 -7.48
N ARG A 177 14.39 13.01 -8.35
CA ARG A 177 14.31 14.43 -8.03
C ARG A 177 12.87 14.84 -8.19
N VAL A 178 12.28 15.30 -7.09
CA VAL A 178 10.86 15.68 -7.03
C VAL A 178 10.74 17.16 -7.30
N LYS A 179 10.09 17.52 -8.41
CA LYS A 179 9.86 18.93 -8.78
C LYS A 179 8.64 19.54 -8.10
N GLU A 180 7.69 18.70 -7.68
CA GLU A 180 6.51 19.07 -6.91
C GLU A 180 6.10 17.91 -5.99
N LEU A 181 5.67 18.22 -4.77
CA LEU A 181 5.07 17.27 -3.85
C LEU A 181 3.71 17.78 -3.38
N ALA A 182 2.66 17.00 -3.59
CA ALA A 182 1.38 17.26 -2.95
C ALA A 182 1.24 16.40 -1.69
N ILE A 183 0.92 17.02 -0.55
CA ILE A 183 0.53 16.34 0.68
C ILE A 183 -0.98 16.24 0.71
N VAL A 184 -1.52 15.03 0.81
CA VAL A 184 -2.97 14.81 0.96
C VAL A 184 -3.29 14.72 2.44
N PHE A 185 -4.16 15.60 2.94
CA PHE A 185 -4.43 15.73 4.36
C PHE A 185 -5.86 16.17 4.66
N GLU A 186 -6.28 15.97 5.90
CA GLU A 186 -7.46 16.58 6.49
C GLU A 186 -7.07 17.42 7.71
N LYS A 187 -7.73 18.55 7.90
CA LYS A 187 -7.72 19.26 9.17
C LYS A 187 -8.73 18.61 10.12
N ALA A 188 -8.43 18.63 11.41
CA ALA A 188 -9.38 18.10 12.41
C ALA A 188 -10.72 18.85 12.44
N ARG A 189 -10.67 20.14 12.08
CA ARG A 189 -11.85 21.02 11.93
C ARG A 189 -11.65 21.84 10.67
N PRO A 190 -12.66 21.97 9.81
CA PRO A 190 -12.55 22.77 8.58
C PRO A 190 -12.14 24.21 8.83
N ASP A 191 -12.64 24.82 9.91
CA ASP A 191 -12.37 26.20 10.36
C ASP A 191 -11.19 26.31 11.34
N GLY A 192 -10.60 25.15 11.73
CA GLY A 192 -9.50 25.08 12.70
C GLY A 192 -8.20 25.68 12.17
N SER A 193 -7.42 26.30 13.03
CA SER A 193 -6.07 26.74 12.70
C SER A 193 -5.14 25.55 12.49
N LEU A 194 -4.38 25.54 11.40
CA LEU A 194 -3.32 24.58 11.13
C LEU A 194 -2.11 25.34 10.59
N LEU A 195 -0.97 25.12 11.22
CA LEU A 195 0.30 25.67 10.80
C LEU A 195 1.31 24.54 10.65
N LEU A 196 1.85 24.38 9.45
CA LEU A 196 2.91 23.42 9.17
C LEU A 196 4.25 24.15 8.95
N GLY A 197 5.35 23.55 9.38
CA GLY A 197 6.70 23.91 8.99
C GLY A 197 7.20 22.96 7.92
N VAL A 198 7.72 23.48 6.83
CA VAL A 198 8.24 22.69 5.71
C VAL A 198 9.69 23.09 5.43
N ALA A 199 10.58 22.10 5.38
CA ALA A 199 11.99 22.30 5.02
C ALA A 199 12.38 21.32 3.92
N VAL A 200 12.96 21.83 2.84
CA VAL A 200 13.41 21.08 1.67
C VAL A 200 14.92 20.95 1.69
N ASP A 201 15.45 19.74 1.46
CA ASP A 201 16.90 19.43 1.35
C ASP A 201 17.75 19.97 2.51
N GLY A 202 17.16 20.03 3.71
CA GLY A 202 17.85 20.56 4.90
C GLY A 202 17.96 22.09 4.95
N GLY A 203 17.31 22.81 4.05
CA GLY A 203 17.22 24.27 4.04
C GLY A 203 16.39 24.83 5.20
N ALA A 204 16.23 26.14 5.22
CA ALA A 204 15.44 26.85 6.22
C ALA A 204 13.97 26.38 6.20
N GLU A 205 13.41 26.23 7.39
CA GLU A 205 12.00 25.89 7.53
C GLU A 205 11.12 27.09 7.18
N GLN A 206 10.13 26.87 6.32
CA GLN A 206 9.11 27.84 5.98
C GLN A 206 7.78 27.45 6.65
N LEU A 207 7.09 28.46 7.17
CA LEU A 207 5.79 28.29 7.85
C LEU A 207 4.65 28.42 6.85
N VAL A 208 3.78 27.42 6.82
CA VAL A 208 2.65 27.31 5.89
C VAL A 208 1.34 27.35 6.69
N PRO A 209 0.65 28.51 6.74
CA PRO A 209 -0.65 28.61 7.39
C PRO A 209 -1.77 28.05 6.51
N LEU A 210 -2.55 27.12 7.04
CA LEU A 210 -3.66 26.44 6.37
C LEU A 210 -5.02 26.73 7.05
N SER A 211 -5.06 27.72 7.92
CA SER A 211 -6.20 27.97 8.82
C SER A 211 -7.51 28.26 8.11
N ARG A 212 -7.46 28.94 6.96
CA ARG A 212 -8.64 29.35 6.21
C ARG A 212 -8.92 28.52 4.95
N SER A 213 -8.12 27.48 4.73
CA SER A 213 -8.26 26.64 3.55
C SER A 213 -9.18 25.44 3.84
N SER A 214 -10.15 25.20 2.98
CA SER A 214 -10.91 23.94 2.91
C SER A 214 -10.16 22.84 2.16
N ALA A 215 -8.96 23.17 1.62
CA ALA A 215 -8.17 22.25 0.82
C ALA A 215 -7.78 21.00 1.60
N THR A 216 -7.82 19.88 0.90
CA THR A 216 -7.31 18.59 1.34
C THR A 216 -5.92 18.29 0.76
N ARG A 217 -5.32 19.23 0.04
CA ARG A 217 -4.01 19.11 -0.62
C ARG A 217 -3.17 20.35 -0.41
N LEU A 218 -1.92 20.14 0.00
CA LEU A 218 -0.88 21.17 0.02
C LEU A 218 0.16 20.84 -1.05
N ARG A 219 0.32 21.70 -2.04
CA ARG A 219 1.35 21.57 -3.07
C ARG A 219 2.61 22.32 -2.64
N ILE A 220 3.75 21.66 -2.75
CA ILE A 220 5.07 22.20 -2.46
C ILE A 220 5.87 22.13 -3.75
N VAL A 221 6.24 23.29 -4.28
CA VAL A 221 7.00 23.46 -5.51
C VAL A 221 8.31 24.18 -5.15
N PRO A 222 9.43 23.43 -4.99
CA PRO A 222 10.72 24.03 -4.70
C PRO A 222 11.32 24.68 -5.96
N ASP A 223 12.24 25.65 -5.77
CA ASP A 223 12.93 26.33 -6.89
C ASP A 223 13.80 25.37 -7.72
N ALA A 224 14.29 24.30 -7.08
CA ALA A 224 15.02 23.22 -7.74
C ALA A 224 14.47 21.87 -7.27
N PRO A 225 14.49 20.84 -8.12
CA PRO A 225 13.97 19.53 -7.76
C PRO A 225 14.62 18.98 -6.47
N MET A 226 13.79 18.68 -5.47
CA MET A 226 14.21 18.27 -4.13
C MET A 226 14.56 16.78 -4.07
N ALA A 227 15.44 16.46 -3.12
CA ALA A 227 15.81 15.09 -2.76
C ALA A 227 15.11 14.62 -1.48
N ALA A 228 14.86 15.53 -0.54
CA ALA A 228 14.25 15.21 0.75
C ALA A 228 13.37 16.35 1.25
N ILE A 229 12.39 16.02 2.10
CA ILE A 229 11.50 17.00 2.72
C ILE A 229 11.22 16.62 4.18
N ARG A 230 11.21 17.63 5.05
CA ARG A 230 10.68 17.52 6.40
C ARG A 230 9.40 18.35 6.52
N ILE A 231 8.36 17.74 7.07
CA ILE A 231 7.07 18.37 7.37
C ILE A 231 6.89 18.31 8.88
N ARG A 232 6.71 19.45 9.53
CA ARG A 232 6.54 19.55 10.98
C ARG A 232 5.20 20.19 11.33
N LEU A 233 4.47 19.62 12.29
CA LEU A 233 3.30 20.26 12.86
C LEU A 233 3.77 21.36 13.83
N VAL A 234 3.42 22.60 13.53
CA VAL A 234 3.73 23.76 14.39
C VAL A 234 2.57 24.04 15.33
N SER A 235 1.35 24.02 14.81
CA SER A 235 0.13 24.14 15.64
C SER A 235 -1.06 23.54 14.91
N GLY A 236 -2.11 23.22 15.67
CA GLY A 236 -3.34 22.63 15.17
C GLY A 236 -3.34 21.10 15.23
N GLN A 237 -4.17 20.47 14.40
CA GLN A 237 -4.29 19.01 14.27
C GLN A 237 -4.48 18.64 12.81
N VAL A 238 -3.76 17.63 12.37
CA VAL A 238 -3.76 17.18 10.98
C VAL A 238 -3.82 15.66 10.90
N THR A 239 -4.53 15.15 9.89
CA THR A 239 -4.48 13.77 9.45
C THR A 239 -3.88 13.75 8.05
N VAL A 240 -2.76 13.07 7.84
CA VAL A 240 -2.10 12.89 6.54
C VAL A 240 -2.52 11.55 5.95
N HIS A 241 -2.94 11.54 4.68
CA HIS A 241 -3.37 10.36 3.95
C HIS A 241 -2.33 9.87 2.93
N GLY A 242 -1.38 10.71 2.56
CA GLY A 242 -0.28 10.34 1.67
C GLY A 242 0.40 11.53 1.01
N PHE A 243 1.32 11.19 0.13
CA PHE A 243 2.21 12.11 -0.55
C PHE A 243 2.23 11.80 -2.04
N ALA A 244 1.98 12.78 -2.88
CA ALA A 244 1.97 12.59 -4.33
C ALA A 244 3.15 13.36 -4.96
N PRO A 245 4.28 12.69 -5.21
CA PRO A 245 5.44 13.30 -5.86
C PRO A 245 5.23 13.43 -7.37
N GLU A 246 5.68 14.55 -7.93
CA GLU A 246 5.89 14.74 -9.34
C GLU A 246 7.39 14.88 -9.61
N TYR A 247 7.92 14.08 -10.53
CA TYR A 247 9.36 13.99 -10.76
C TYR A 247 9.85 14.92 -11.86
N ALA A 248 11.08 15.38 -11.74
CA ALA A 248 11.73 16.22 -12.76
C ALA A 248 11.90 15.46 -14.09
N GLN A 249 12.12 14.15 -14.03
CA GLN A 249 12.11 13.25 -15.18
C GLN A 249 10.91 12.32 -15.07
N ALA A 250 10.07 12.31 -16.09
CA ALA A 250 8.90 11.44 -16.13
C ALA A 250 9.32 9.96 -16.06
N PRO A 251 8.77 9.14 -15.17
CA PRO A 251 9.06 7.71 -15.10
C PRO A 251 8.45 7.00 -16.31
N ARG A 252 9.08 5.91 -16.76
CA ARG A 252 8.50 5.04 -17.80
C ARG A 252 7.36 4.18 -17.25
N VAL A 253 7.46 3.82 -15.98
CA VAL A 253 6.45 3.03 -15.27
C VAL A 253 6.15 3.70 -13.94
N ILE A 254 4.88 3.84 -13.64
CA ILE A 254 4.37 4.25 -12.34
C ILE A 254 3.84 3.02 -11.63
N LEU A 255 4.35 2.77 -10.42
CA LEU A 255 3.84 1.73 -9.53
C LEU A 255 3.46 2.33 -8.19
N ASP A 256 2.16 2.41 -7.95
CA ASP A 256 1.64 2.82 -6.65
C ASP A 256 1.27 1.57 -5.83
N SER A 257 2.06 1.29 -4.79
CA SER A 257 1.81 0.17 -3.88
C SER A 257 1.08 0.65 -2.63
N PHE A 258 -0.12 0.12 -2.42
CA PHE A 258 -1.04 0.41 -1.32
C PHE A 258 -1.26 -0.79 -0.41
N SER A 259 -0.36 -1.75 -0.45
CA SER A 259 -0.42 -2.92 0.41
C SER A 259 -0.11 -2.55 1.86
N VAL A 260 -0.87 -3.11 2.80
CA VAL A 260 -0.76 -2.81 4.24
C VAL A 260 -0.71 -4.11 5.03
N PRO A 261 0.31 -4.33 5.89
CA PRO A 261 0.33 -5.50 6.78
C PRO A 261 -0.96 -5.63 7.59
N GLY A 262 -1.57 -6.82 7.56
CA GLY A 262 -2.89 -7.06 8.15
C GLY A 262 -4.07 -6.55 7.30
N GLY A 263 -3.79 -5.95 6.15
CA GLY A 263 -4.82 -5.41 5.23
C GLY A 263 -5.85 -6.44 4.81
N MET A 264 -7.07 -5.97 4.58
CA MET A 264 -8.20 -6.74 4.10
C MET A 264 -8.94 -5.95 3.02
N LEU A 265 -9.58 -6.64 2.10
CA LEU A 265 -10.36 -6.02 1.03
C LEU A 265 -11.47 -5.08 1.57
N ARG A 266 -11.96 -5.31 2.81
CA ARG A 266 -12.92 -4.43 3.48
C ARG A 266 -12.45 -2.98 3.62
N SER A 267 -11.15 -2.70 3.48
CA SER A 267 -10.63 -1.33 3.48
C SER A 267 -11.32 -0.44 2.47
N TRP A 268 -11.77 -1.00 1.34
CA TRP A 268 -12.51 -0.28 0.30
C TRP A 268 -13.84 0.31 0.79
N ALA A 269 -14.46 -0.26 1.83
CA ALA A 269 -15.68 0.28 2.42
C ALA A 269 -15.47 1.64 3.10
N TYR A 270 -14.23 1.98 3.42
CA TYR A 270 -13.82 3.22 4.10
C TYR A 270 -13.01 4.16 3.21
N ALA A 271 -12.98 3.91 1.91
CA ALA A 271 -12.32 4.77 0.95
C ALA A 271 -13.12 6.06 0.74
N ASP A 272 -12.46 7.21 0.80
CA ASP A 272 -13.01 8.51 0.41
C ASP A 272 -12.26 9.04 -0.81
N GLU A 273 -12.98 9.20 -1.91
CA GLU A 273 -12.44 9.64 -3.19
C GLU A 273 -11.86 11.06 -3.13
N HIS A 274 -12.42 11.92 -2.28
CA HIS A 274 -11.90 13.27 -2.07
C HIS A 274 -10.48 13.28 -1.48
N LEU A 275 -10.10 12.19 -0.82
CA LEU A 275 -8.77 11.97 -0.24
C LEU A 275 -7.84 11.16 -1.18
N PHE A 276 -8.28 10.79 -2.38
CA PHE A 276 -7.44 10.06 -3.33
C PHE A 276 -6.45 10.96 -4.07
N GLY A 277 -6.74 12.23 -4.11
CA GLY A 277 -6.01 13.16 -4.92
C GLY A 277 -6.58 13.26 -6.35
N ALA A 278 -5.73 13.49 -7.33
CA ALA A 278 -6.19 13.53 -8.73
C ALA A 278 -6.67 12.14 -9.18
N PRO A 279 -7.62 12.06 -10.12
CA PRO A 279 -7.95 10.83 -10.79
C PRO A 279 -6.68 10.20 -11.38
N ASP A 280 -6.50 8.91 -11.12
CA ASP A 280 -5.35 8.17 -11.65
C ASP A 280 -5.84 7.27 -12.79
N ASP A 281 -5.27 7.46 -13.97
CA ASP A 281 -5.51 6.59 -15.11
C ASP A 281 -4.62 5.36 -15.00
N TYR A 282 -4.94 4.46 -14.06
CA TYR A 282 -4.24 3.18 -13.99
C TYR A 282 -4.61 2.31 -15.20
N GLY A 283 -3.59 1.85 -15.91
CA GLY A 283 -3.75 0.83 -16.96
C GLY A 283 -3.96 -0.57 -16.37
N LEU A 284 -3.45 -0.81 -15.15
CA LEU A 284 -3.56 -2.09 -14.44
C LEU A 284 -3.77 -1.87 -12.94
N VAL A 285 -4.77 -2.55 -12.39
CA VAL A 285 -5.04 -2.64 -10.96
C VAL A 285 -4.86 -4.07 -10.50
N LEU A 286 -3.95 -4.29 -9.57
CA LEU A 286 -3.68 -5.56 -8.91
C LEU A 286 -4.29 -5.55 -7.51
N VAL A 287 -5.01 -6.62 -7.14
CA VAL A 287 -5.68 -6.74 -5.83
C VAL A 287 -5.30 -8.09 -5.21
N GLN A 288 -4.44 -8.05 -4.17
CA GLN A 288 -3.97 -9.23 -3.47
C GLN A 288 -4.51 -9.21 -2.03
N TYR A 289 -5.49 -10.02 -1.74
CA TYR A 289 -6.05 -10.21 -0.40
C TYR A 289 -6.50 -11.66 -0.22
N GLY A 290 -6.92 -12.01 1.00
CA GLY A 290 -7.47 -13.33 1.32
C GLY A 290 -6.77 -13.99 2.51
N THR A 291 -5.51 -13.66 2.76
CA THR A 291 -4.74 -14.29 3.87
C THR A 291 -5.32 -13.94 5.23
N ASN A 292 -5.69 -12.67 5.44
CA ASN A 292 -6.25 -12.20 6.70
C ASN A 292 -7.73 -12.56 6.83
N GLU A 293 -8.48 -12.55 5.74
CA GLU A 293 -9.86 -13.05 5.69
C GLU A 293 -9.92 -14.56 6.01
N GLY A 294 -8.95 -15.31 5.53
CA GLY A 294 -8.83 -16.76 5.79
C GLY A 294 -8.43 -17.12 7.23
N ALA A 295 -8.00 -16.14 8.02
CA ALA A 295 -7.72 -16.32 9.45
C ALA A 295 -8.98 -16.26 10.33
N ALA A 296 -10.14 -15.92 9.77
CA ALA A 296 -11.40 -15.86 10.52
C ALA A 296 -11.76 -17.24 11.11
N PRO A 297 -12.32 -17.29 12.35
CA PRO A 297 -12.65 -18.54 13.02
C PRO A 297 -13.72 -19.37 12.29
N ARG A 298 -14.53 -18.70 11.49
CA ARG A 298 -15.55 -19.32 10.65
C ARG A 298 -15.50 -18.66 9.28
N PHE A 299 -15.25 -19.44 8.26
CA PHE A 299 -15.28 -19.01 6.87
C PHE A 299 -16.61 -19.47 6.23
N SER A 300 -17.35 -18.53 5.65
CA SER A 300 -18.52 -18.77 4.83
C SER A 300 -18.24 -18.33 3.41
N ARG A 301 -18.29 -19.26 2.46
CA ARG A 301 -18.02 -18.95 1.05
C ARG A 301 -19.06 -17.96 0.48
N SER A 302 -20.34 -18.12 0.82
CA SER A 302 -21.41 -17.23 0.35
C SER A 302 -21.22 -15.80 0.82
N ASP A 303 -20.91 -15.62 2.13
CA ASP A 303 -20.69 -14.30 2.71
C ASP A 303 -19.43 -13.66 2.14
N TYR A 304 -18.38 -14.45 1.94
CA TYR A 304 -17.13 -13.97 1.35
C TYR A 304 -17.34 -13.54 -0.12
N LEU A 305 -18.13 -14.28 -0.90
CA LEU A 305 -18.44 -13.90 -2.28
C LEU A 305 -19.26 -12.60 -2.35
N ALA A 306 -20.24 -12.43 -1.47
CA ALA A 306 -20.98 -11.17 -1.36
C ALA A 306 -20.08 -10.00 -0.99
N TYR A 307 -19.18 -10.22 -0.05
CA TYR A 307 -18.16 -9.27 0.36
C TYR A 307 -17.19 -8.88 -0.78
N LEU A 308 -16.73 -9.86 -1.58
CA LEU A 308 -15.90 -9.62 -2.77
C LEU A 308 -16.64 -8.73 -3.77
N ARG A 309 -17.87 -9.10 -4.14
CA ARG A 309 -18.71 -8.35 -5.11
C ARG A 309 -18.89 -6.90 -4.70
N SER A 310 -19.18 -6.65 -3.41
CA SER A 310 -19.38 -5.31 -2.89
C SER A 310 -18.11 -4.45 -2.99
N ASN A 311 -16.99 -4.96 -2.49
CA ASN A 311 -15.75 -4.17 -2.39
C ASN A 311 -15.05 -4.02 -3.76
N LEU A 312 -15.00 -5.08 -4.56
CA LEU A 312 -14.44 -5.01 -5.91
C LEU A 312 -15.32 -4.19 -6.85
N GLY A 313 -16.64 -4.26 -6.69
CA GLY A 313 -17.58 -3.43 -7.44
C GLY A 313 -17.35 -1.94 -7.19
N ARG A 314 -16.99 -1.56 -5.94
CA ARG A 314 -16.57 -0.19 -5.62
C ARG A 314 -15.26 0.19 -6.31
N MET A 315 -14.26 -0.67 -6.26
CA MET A 315 -12.99 -0.47 -6.96
C MET A 315 -13.19 -0.28 -8.46
N ARG A 316 -14.03 -1.12 -9.08
CA ARG A 316 -14.33 -1.02 -10.53
C ARG A 316 -15.04 0.28 -10.91
N LYS A 317 -15.86 0.85 -10.02
CA LYS A 317 -16.48 2.18 -10.27
C LYS A 317 -15.44 3.30 -10.24
N LEU A 318 -14.42 3.19 -9.39
CA LEU A 318 -13.33 4.17 -9.28
C LEU A 318 -12.36 4.09 -10.46
N TYR A 319 -12.11 2.88 -10.95
CA TYR A 319 -11.15 2.62 -12.03
C TYR A 319 -11.82 1.83 -13.17
N PRO A 320 -12.80 2.41 -13.85
CA PRO A 320 -13.63 1.70 -14.84
C PRO A 320 -12.84 1.24 -16.06
N HIS A 321 -11.78 1.97 -16.43
CA HIS A 321 -10.97 1.70 -17.62
C HIS A 321 -9.72 0.85 -17.32
N ALA A 322 -9.36 0.67 -16.05
CA ALA A 322 -8.23 -0.15 -15.69
C ALA A 322 -8.50 -1.63 -15.97
N ARG A 323 -7.54 -2.32 -16.57
CA ARG A 323 -7.51 -3.78 -16.46
C ARG A 323 -7.34 -4.14 -14.99
N CYS A 324 -8.04 -5.16 -14.51
CA CYS A 324 -7.94 -5.60 -13.12
C CYS A 324 -7.51 -7.05 -13.04
N MET A 325 -6.74 -7.37 -12.00
CA MET A 325 -6.30 -8.72 -11.70
C MET A 325 -6.36 -8.98 -10.21
N LEU A 326 -7.01 -10.07 -9.85
CA LEU A 326 -7.02 -10.59 -8.50
C LEU A 326 -5.89 -11.59 -8.33
N VAL A 327 -5.14 -11.43 -7.27
CA VAL A 327 -4.06 -12.34 -6.85
C VAL A 327 -4.54 -13.07 -5.60
N GLY A 328 -4.77 -14.37 -5.72
CA GLY A 328 -5.23 -15.20 -4.61
C GLY A 328 -4.22 -15.27 -3.47
N PRO A 329 -4.65 -15.67 -2.25
CA PRO A 329 -3.71 -15.87 -1.16
C PRO A 329 -2.78 -17.06 -1.45
N PRO A 330 -1.50 -17.01 -1.02
CA PRO A 330 -0.61 -18.17 -1.07
C PRO A 330 -1.10 -19.29 -0.16
N ASP A 331 -0.46 -20.45 -0.22
CA ASP A 331 -0.73 -21.49 0.74
C ASP A 331 -0.32 -21.07 2.16
N ARG A 332 -1.09 -21.52 3.16
CA ARG A 332 -0.83 -21.26 4.56
C ARG A 332 -0.93 -22.54 5.36
N GLY A 333 0.10 -22.83 6.14
CA GLY A 333 0.16 -24.00 7.02
C GLY A 333 -0.14 -23.65 8.47
N VAL A 334 -0.09 -24.69 9.32
CA VAL A 334 -0.13 -24.58 10.78
C VAL A 334 1.16 -25.18 11.31
N PRO A 335 2.11 -24.36 11.79
CA PRO A 335 3.37 -24.89 12.32
C PRO A 335 3.15 -25.95 13.40
N SER A 336 3.95 -27.00 13.35
CA SER A 336 3.90 -28.12 14.32
C SER A 336 2.61 -28.96 14.34
N ALA A 337 1.65 -28.69 13.42
CA ALA A 337 0.47 -29.53 13.25
C ALA A 337 0.73 -30.65 12.22
N ALA A 338 -0.03 -31.75 12.34
CA ALA A 338 0.04 -32.90 11.45
C ALA A 338 -1.36 -33.27 10.91
N GLY A 339 -1.38 -34.04 9.83
CA GLY A 339 -2.61 -34.53 9.23
C GLY A 339 -3.57 -33.40 8.80
N ALA A 340 -4.85 -33.57 9.02
CA ALA A 340 -5.89 -32.62 8.62
C ALA A 340 -5.74 -31.23 9.30
N ALA A 341 -5.21 -31.16 10.51
CA ALA A 341 -4.99 -29.92 11.24
C ALA A 341 -3.92 -29.04 10.54
N ALA A 342 -2.88 -29.62 9.97
CA ALA A 342 -1.85 -28.90 9.22
C ALA A 342 -2.40 -28.20 7.97
N LEU A 343 -3.49 -28.72 7.39
CA LEU A 343 -4.12 -28.21 6.17
C LEU A 343 -5.32 -27.29 6.43
N CYS A 344 -5.60 -26.95 7.69
CA CYS A 344 -6.78 -26.17 8.05
C CYS A 344 -6.87 -24.86 7.25
N TYR A 345 -5.85 -24.03 7.33
CA TYR A 345 -5.81 -22.76 6.58
C TYR A 345 -5.67 -22.96 5.07
N ALA A 346 -4.89 -23.95 4.64
CA ALA A 346 -4.73 -24.29 3.23
C ALA A 346 -6.06 -24.56 2.55
N ASN A 347 -6.96 -25.29 3.23
CA ASN A 347 -8.30 -25.59 2.73
C ASN A 347 -9.20 -24.34 2.69
N VAL A 348 -9.06 -23.42 3.63
CA VAL A 348 -9.78 -22.13 3.61
C VAL A 348 -9.26 -21.27 2.47
N HIS A 349 -7.94 -21.15 2.29
CA HIS A 349 -7.34 -20.37 1.20
C HIS A 349 -7.76 -20.89 -0.17
N ARG A 350 -7.89 -22.21 -0.36
CA ARG A 350 -8.44 -22.80 -1.58
C ARG A 350 -9.88 -22.36 -1.85
N GLN A 351 -10.73 -22.27 -0.82
CA GLN A 351 -12.10 -21.77 -0.96
C GLN A 351 -12.14 -20.27 -1.27
N ILE A 352 -11.24 -19.50 -0.66
CA ILE A 352 -11.05 -18.07 -0.95
C ILE A 352 -10.63 -17.90 -2.41
N ALA A 353 -9.60 -18.61 -2.87
CA ALA A 353 -9.12 -18.55 -4.25
C ALA A 353 -10.23 -18.88 -5.26
N ALA A 354 -11.03 -19.93 -4.99
CA ALA A 354 -12.17 -20.27 -5.83
C ALA A 354 -13.25 -19.18 -5.87
N SER A 355 -13.50 -18.51 -4.74
CA SER A 355 -14.43 -17.38 -4.68
C SER A 355 -13.91 -16.15 -5.40
N GLN A 356 -12.61 -15.87 -5.27
CA GLN A 356 -11.95 -14.76 -5.98
C GLN A 356 -11.95 -14.99 -7.49
N LYS A 357 -11.69 -16.22 -7.94
CA LYS A 357 -11.78 -16.58 -9.36
C LYS A 357 -13.18 -16.31 -9.89
N GLN A 358 -14.21 -16.76 -9.19
CA GLN A 358 -15.60 -16.51 -9.56
C GLN A 358 -15.92 -15.01 -9.62
N ALA A 359 -15.52 -14.23 -8.61
CA ALA A 359 -15.75 -12.79 -8.59
C ALA A 359 -14.97 -12.06 -9.70
N ALA A 360 -13.76 -12.53 -10.03
CA ALA A 360 -12.97 -12.00 -11.13
C ALA A 360 -13.69 -12.20 -12.47
N GLU A 361 -14.18 -13.40 -12.74
CA GLU A 361 -14.97 -13.71 -13.94
C GLU A 361 -16.21 -12.80 -14.05
N GLU A 362 -16.98 -12.65 -12.97
CA GLU A 362 -18.18 -11.80 -12.92
C GLU A 362 -17.89 -10.31 -13.17
N LEU A 363 -16.69 -9.82 -12.81
CA LEU A 363 -16.31 -8.41 -12.91
C LEU A 363 -15.39 -8.09 -14.09
N GLY A 364 -15.11 -9.07 -14.94
CA GLY A 364 -14.22 -8.93 -16.08
C GLY A 364 -12.76 -8.68 -15.67
N CYS A 365 -12.31 -9.29 -14.56
CA CYS A 365 -10.95 -9.23 -14.07
C CYS A 365 -10.19 -10.54 -14.37
N GLY A 366 -8.87 -10.48 -14.49
CA GLY A 366 -8.02 -11.66 -14.44
C GLY A 366 -7.93 -12.23 -13.02
N PHE A 367 -7.49 -13.47 -12.91
CA PHE A 367 -7.21 -14.12 -11.63
C PHE A 367 -5.94 -14.97 -11.70
N TRP A 368 -5.07 -14.85 -10.70
CA TRP A 368 -3.91 -15.70 -10.51
C TRP A 368 -4.00 -16.44 -9.18
N ASP A 369 -3.93 -17.76 -9.25
CA ASP A 369 -4.00 -18.64 -8.09
C ASP A 369 -2.59 -18.86 -7.50
N TRP A 370 -2.24 -18.05 -6.51
CA TRP A 370 -0.92 -18.14 -5.86
C TRP A 370 -0.74 -19.47 -5.12
N GLN A 371 -1.81 -19.99 -4.46
CA GLN A 371 -1.73 -21.28 -3.79
C GLN A 371 -1.44 -22.41 -4.78
N ALA A 372 -2.11 -22.41 -5.92
CA ALA A 372 -1.85 -23.40 -6.98
C ALA A 372 -0.43 -23.25 -7.57
N ALA A 373 0.06 -22.02 -7.77
CA ALA A 373 1.41 -21.76 -8.25
C ALA A 373 2.50 -22.26 -7.26
N MET A 374 2.22 -22.28 -5.97
CA MET A 374 3.10 -22.90 -4.96
C MET A 374 3.08 -24.42 -4.97
N GLY A 375 2.15 -25.06 -5.66
CA GLY A 375 1.93 -26.51 -5.69
C GLY A 375 0.75 -26.99 -4.84
N GLY A 376 -0.20 -26.09 -4.52
CA GLY A 376 -1.46 -26.39 -3.85
C GLY A 376 -1.37 -26.59 -2.33
N PRO A 377 -2.44 -27.07 -1.71
CA PRO A 377 -2.51 -27.28 -0.26
C PRO A 377 -1.34 -28.10 0.30
N GLY A 378 -0.73 -27.61 1.39
CA GLY A 378 0.46 -28.19 2.01
C GLY A 378 1.78 -27.69 1.41
N ALA A 379 1.74 -26.79 0.42
CA ALA A 379 2.93 -26.16 -0.14
C ALA A 379 3.69 -25.34 0.92
N ALA A 380 2.98 -24.69 1.85
CA ALA A 380 3.58 -23.87 2.89
C ALA A 380 4.63 -24.66 3.71
N ALA A 381 4.28 -25.86 4.15
CA ALA A 381 5.21 -26.72 4.89
C ALA A 381 6.40 -27.18 4.02
N ARG A 382 6.13 -27.55 2.75
CA ARG A 382 7.19 -27.93 1.80
C ARG A 382 8.16 -26.78 1.55
N TRP A 383 7.65 -25.57 1.30
CA TRP A 383 8.45 -24.38 1.04
C TRP A 383 9.26 -23.94 2.26
N ALA A 384 8.73 -24.12 3.48
CA ALA A 384 9.46 -23.86 4.71
C ALA A 384 10.61 -24.85 4.93
N GLY A 385 10.50 -26.10 4.44
CA GLY A 385 11.53 -27.14 4.51
C GLY A 385 12.58 -27.10 3.39
N MET A 386 12.43 -26.26 2.38
CA MET A 386 13.40 -26.13 1.29
C MET A 386 14.76 -25.57 1.76
N GLN A 387 15.81 -25.82 0.99
CA GLN A 387 17.15 -25.26 1.21
C GLN A 387 17.60 -24.47 -0.03
N PRO A 388 17.65 -23.15 0.03
CA PRO A 388 17.22 -22.28 1.12
C PRO A 388 15.69 -22.22 1.25
N PRO A 389 15.16 -21.90 2.45
CA PRO A 389 13.72 -21.91 2.67
C PRO A 389 13.05 -20.79 1.85
N GLN A 390 11.93 -21.13 1.23
CA GLN A 390 11.10 -20.19 0.46
C GLN A 390 9.99 -19.58 1.32
N MET A 391 9.66 -20.18 2.46
CA MET A 391 8.66 -19.71 3.39
C MET A 391 9.25 -19.62 4.80
N GLN A 392 8.76 -18.68 5.60
CA GLN A 392 9.17 -18.51 6.99
C GLN A 392 8.62 -19.65 7.86
N LYS A 393 9.17 -19.80 9.08
CA LYS A 393 8.75 -20.83 10.03
C LYS A 393 7.28 -20.70 10.46
N ASP A 394 6.69 -19.51 10.34
CA ASP A 394 5.28 -19.26 10.62
C ASP A 394 4.32 -19.85 9.59
N GLN A 395 4.86 -20.36 8.47
CA GLN A 395 4.10 -20.94 7.36
C GLN A 395 2.97 -20.04 6.84
N THR A 396 3.14 -18.72 6.97
CA THR A 396 2.22 -17.67 6.49
C THR A 396 2.96 -16.70 5.58
N HIS A 397 4.13 -16.25 6.00
CA HIS A 397 4.94 -15.29 5.25
C HIS A 397 6.05 -16.00 4.49
N LEU A 398 6.36 -15.51 3.29
CA LEU A 398 7.45 -16.02 2.50
C LEU A 398 8.78 -15.40 2.98
N THR A 399 9.89 -16.04 2.63
CA THR A 399 11.20 -15.40 2.68
C THR A 399 11.35 -14.46 1.47
N ALA A 400 12.37 -13.61 1.47
CA ALA A 400 12.66 -12.78 0.29
C ALA A 400 12.79 -13.64 -0.98
N LYS A 401 13.45 -14.80 -0.91
CA LYS A 401 13.56 -15.75 -2.03
C LYS A 401 12.22 -16.33 -2.47
N GLY A 402 11.33 -16.62 -1.51
CA GLY A 402 9.99 -17.09 -1.81
C GLY A 402 9.13 -16.03 -2.48
N TYR A 403 9.21 -14.79 -2.03
CA TYR A 403 8.55 -13.67 -2.69
C TYR A 403 9.08 -13.46 -4.11
N GLN A 404 10.41 -13.48 -4.31
CA GLN A 404 11.03 -13.35 -5.62
C GLN A 404 10.65 -14.50 -6.57
N LEU A 405 10.61 -15.74 -6.08
CA LEU A 405 10.15 -16.87 -6.88
C LEU A 405 8.69 -16.71 -7.30
N SER A 406 7.82 -16.39 -6.34
CA SER A 406 6.39 -16.15 -6.60
C SER A 406 6.18 -14.99 -7.56
N GLY A 407 6.93 -13.90 -7.40
CA GLY A 407 6.86 -12.73 -8.27
C GLY A 407 7.26 -13.07 -9.71
N ARG A 408 8.33 -13.84 -9.92
CA ARG A 408 8.71 -14.30 -11.27
C ARG A 408 7.61 -15.15 -11.89
N LEU A 409 7.07 -16.13 -11.18
CA LEU A 409 5.97 -16.97 -11.67
C LEU A 409 4.74 -16.15 -12.06
N PHE A 410 4.41 -15.13 -11.25
CA PHE A 410 3.33 -14.20 -11.57
C PHE A 410 3.64 -13.35 -12.79
N GLY A 411 4.83 -12.77 -12.89
CA GLY A 411 5.25 -11.93 -14.00
C GLY A 411 5.23 -12.70 -15.32
N GLU A 412 5.82 -13.89 -15.36
CA GLU A 412 5.86 -14.78 -16.53
C GLU A 412 4.46 -15.23 -16.97
N ALA A 413 3.55 -15.47 -16.01
CA ALA A 413 2.20 -15.95 -16.33
C ALA A 413 1.24 -14.85 -16.75
N MET A 414 1.37 -13.63 -16.18
CA MET A 414 0.34 -12.62 -16.22
C MET A 414 0.74 -11.26 -16.79
N LEU A 415 2.02 -10.93 -16.76
CA LEU A 415 2.52 -9.63 -17.21
C LEU A 415 3.29 -9.67 -18.53
N THR A 416 3.75 -10.84 -18.96
CA THR A 416 4.36 -11.01 -20.28
C THR A 416 3.27 -11.12 -21.35
N ASP A 417 3.41 -10.39 -22.44
CA ASP A 417 2.59 -10.61 -23.63
C ASP A 417 2.92 -11.99 -24.20
N LYS A 418 2.00 -12.92 -24.03
CA LYS A 418 2.06 -14.18 -24.79
C LYS A 418 1.54 -13.86 -26.19
N HIS A 419 2.47 -13.62 -27.12
CA HIS A 419 2.18 -13.57 -28.55
C HIS A 419 1.72 -14.92 -29.08
#